data_62306e1ee2621812c3822287ae44645a
#
_entry.id   62306e1ee2621812c3822287ae44645a
#
_cell.length_a   1.000
_cell.length_b   1.000
_cell.length_c   1.000
_cell.angle_alpha   90.00
_cell.angle_beta   90.00
_cell.angle_gamma   90.00
#
_symmetry.space_group_name_H-M   'P 1'
#
loop_
_entity.id
_entity.type
_entity.pdbx_description
1 polymer ?
#
loop_
_entity_poly.entity_id
_entity_poly.type
_entity_poly.pdbx_seq_one_letter_code
_entity_poly.pdbx_strand_id
1 'polypeptide(L)'
;MIILFENANYDASFIKALDLPATCYTAPADDRVRMNCTGYFFSPSAADAIFILPKVFLKASGDRLTAFGKYNIDEFTHCPFPDKINADNSLARNIFSISVWIYLAIKRFQGDYPDSGIIMEGNKTRNVTSRRGTDSCTLIDIILSLIDFHKNHQTLLTYCSLISHSGKNRIHWAKTVNHSQAYIIDNQPFYLDTLNHDKQIDYNEQLISLFYSVLNYLKDIFMFDATPALAYKIIPPRRIRSMILSGKGTRLLKSIRRRYFKDEFVLLWNLLYAFFSKSEKVNAKKARGEALIARDFNIIFEAMTDRLISDEKDSLPDGLREQRDGKIIDHIYRDEAPFGKGQIYYIGDSKYYLDGNEIAGESVYKQYTYARNVIQECITLSYKAPEEYDRLGLRYRDESTEGYCPTPNFFIRGKFFADEDDPFSTTNPVSYTHLRAHET
;
A
#
# COMPACT_ATOMS: atom_id res chain seq x y z
N MET A 1 9.09 -4.95 -12.22
CA MET A 1 9.10 -4.86 -10.74
C MET A 1 10.13 -5.84 -10.18
N ILE A 2 11.01 -5.40 -9.31
CA ILE A 2 12.05 -6.21 -8.63
C ILE A 2 11.68 -6.31 -7.16
N ILE A 3 11.76 -7.50 -6.59
CA ILE A 3 11.54 -7.72 -5.15
C ILE A 3 12.87 -8.17 -4.52
N LEU A 4 13.26 -7.46 -3.49
CA LEU A 4 14.38 -7.81 -2.62
C LEU A 4 13.86 -8.03 -1.20
N PHE A 5 14.68 -8.63 -0.36
CA PHE A 5 14.29 -8.90 1.03
C PHE A 5 15.33 -8.35 1.99
N GLU A 6 14.87 -7.71 3.04
CA GLU A 6 15.71 -7.31 4.17
C GLU A 6 16.40 -8.55 4.76
N ASN A 7 17.64 -8.41 5.19
CA ASN A 7 18.45 -9.48 5.76
C ASN A 7 18.90 -10.58 4.77
N ALA A 8 18.58 -10.46 3.48
CA ALA A 8 19.06 -11.36 2.44
C ALA A 8 20.36 -10.85 1.80
N ASN A 9 21.15 -11.80 1.30
CA ASN A 9 22.42 -11.54 0.63
C ASN A 9 22.26 -11.61 -0.89
N TYR A 10 22.75 -10.59 -1.59
CA TYR A 10 22.73 -10.48 -3.06
C TYR A 10 24.13 -10.18 -3.60
N ASP A 11 24.37 -10.43 -4.89
CA ASP A 11 25.62 -10.08 -5.53
C ASP A 11 25.83 -8.58 -5.54
N ALA A 12 27.02 -8.14 -5.16
CA ALA A 12 27.37 -6.72 -5.08
C ALA A 12 27.28 -6.01 -6.44
N SER A 13 27.62 -6.72 -7.53
CA SER A 13 27.50 -6.20 -8.89
C SER A 13 26.04 -5.93 -9.28
N PHE A 14 25.13 -6.84 -8.92
CA PHE A 14 23.71 -6.68 -9.15
C PHE A 14 23.13 -5.48 -8.40
N ILE A 15 23.40 -5.37 -7.09
CA ILE A 15 22.90 -4.25 -6.27
C ILE A 15 23.46 -2.90 -6.73
N LYS A 16 24.74 -2.84 -7.14
CA LYS A 16 25.33 -1.62 -7.72
C LYS A 16 24.66 -1.21 -9.04
N ALA A 17 24.28 -2.18 -9.88
CA ALA A 17 23.56 -1.90 -11.13
C ALA A 17 22.14 -1.33 -10.91
N LEU A 18 21.55 -1.55 -9.73
CA LEU A 18 20.26 -0.99 -9.35
C LEU A 18 20.33 0.44 -8.81
N ASP A 19 21.52 1.01 -8.62
CA ASP A 19 21.75 2.36 -8.04
C ASP A 19 21.09 2.58 -6.66
N LEU A 20 20.95 1.51 -5.87
CA LEU A 20 20.41 1.62 -4.52
C LEU A 20 21.32 2.47 -3.63
N PRO A 21 20.77 3.29 -2.73
CA PRO A 21 21.57 4.05 -1.76
C PRO A 21 22.49 3.13 -0.94
N ALA A 22 23.76 3.50 -0.78
CA ALA A 22 24.74 2.71 -0.03
C ALA A 22 24.33 2.43 1.43
N THR A 23 23.40 3.22 1.95
CA THR A 23 22.84 3.06 3.28
C THR A 23 21.83 1.93 3.39
N CYS A 24 21.39 1.33 2.27
CA CYS A 24 20.41 0.24 2.22
C CYS A 24 21.04 -1.15 2.37
N TYR A 25 22.36 -1.24 2.35
CA TYR A 25 23.06 -2.52 2.45
C TYR A 25 24.38 -2.36 3.18
N THR A 26 24.87 -3.46 3.77
CA THR A 26 26.17 -3.51 4.43
C THR A 26 27.25 -3.88 3.43
N ALA A 27 28.46 -3.34 3.62
CA ALA A 27 29.63 -3.73 2.81
C ALA A 27 29.92 -5.24 2.97
N PRO A 28 30.25 -5.94 1.89
CA PRO A 28 30.38 -7.38 1.92
C PRO A 28 31.75 -7.84 2.39
N ALA A 29 31.80 -9.09 2.90
CA ALA A 29 33.04 -9.81 3.06
C ALA A 29 33.46 -10.58 1.78
N ASP A 30 32.50 -11.04 0.96
CA ASP A 30 32.75 -11.99 -0.16
C ASP A 30 31.92 -11.63 -1.41
N ASP A 31 32.11 -10.45 -2.00
CA ASP A 31 31.36 -9.99 -3.19
C ASP A 31 29.82 -9.99 -3.05
N ARG A 32 29.30 -10.29 -1.87
CA ARG A 32 27.88 -10.23 -1.55
C ARG A 32 27.56 -9.09 -0.59
N VAL A 33 26.43 -8.46 -0.76
CA VAL A 33 25.89 -7.40 0.10
C VAL A 33 24.65 -7.88 0.80
N ARG A 34 24.51 -7.54 2.07
CA ARG A 34 23.31 -7.84 2.86
C ARG A 34 22.41 -6.63 2.91
N MET A 35 21.14 -6.80 2.56
CA MET A 35 20.16 -5.74 2.65
C MET A 35 19.81 -5.43 4.11
N ASN A 36 19.78 -4.15 4.48
CA ASN A 36 19.49 -3.69 5.85
C ASN A 36 18.36 -2.64 5.91
N CYS A 37 17.54 -2.60 4.89
CA CYS A 37 16.44 -1.65 4.79
C CYS A 37 15.18 -2.32 4.22
N THR A 38 14.04 -1.64 4.35
CA THR A 38 12.74 -2.06 3.82
C THR A 38 12.07 -0.87 3.14
N GLY A 39 11.37 -1.07 2.02
CA GLY A 39 10.62 0.01 1.38
C GLY A 39 10.57 -0.05 -0.13
N TYR A 40 10.46 1.13 -0.72
CA TYR A 40 10.31 1.34 -2.16
C TYR A 40 11.44 2.20 -2.70
N PHE A 41 11.97 1.80 -3.84
CA PHE A 41 12.94 2.56 -4.62
C PHE A 41 12.63 2.42 -6.11
N PHE A 42 12.67 3.51 -6.85
CA PHE A 42 12.65 3.45 -8.31
C PHE A 42 14.06 3.67 -8.84
N SER A 43 14.59 2.66 -9.52
CA SER A 43 15.91 2.71 -10.14
C SER A 43 15.84 3.31 -11.54
N PRO A 44 16.42 4.49 -11.80
CA PRO A 44 16.50 5.04 -13.15
C PRO A 44 17.36 4.17 -14.09
N SER A 45 18.38 3.51 -13.55
CA SER A 45 19.30 2.65 -14.32
C SER A 45 18.65 1.36 -14.79
N ALA A 46 17.85 0.72 -13.93
CA ALA A 46 17.06 -0.44 -14.27
C ALA A 46 15.73 -0.06 -14.97
N ALA A 47 15.32 1.21 -14.88
CA ALA A 47 14.01 1.72 -15.31
C ALA A 47 12.85 0.90 -14.70
N ASP A 48 13.00 0.50 -13.43
CA ASP A 48 12.07 -0.40 -12.75
C ASP A 48 11.85 -0.01 -11.28
N ALA A 49 10.71 -0.42 -10.75
CA ALA A 49 10.36 -0.28 -9.34
C ALA A 49 10.95 -1.44 -8.54
N ILE A 50 11.63 -1.12 -7.46
CA ILE A 50 12.23 -2.07 -6.53
C ILE A 50 11.47 -1.96 -5.21
N PHE A 51 11.00 -3.09 -4.71
CA PHE A 51 10.45 -3.20 -3.36
C PHE A 51 11.37 -4.07 -2.53
N ILE A 52 11.69 -3.60 -1.34
CA ILE A 52 12.48 -4.34 -0.36
C ILE A 52 11.54 -4.74 0.75
N LEU A 53 11.22 -6.04 0.81
CA LEU A 53 10.25 -6.59 1.76
C LEU A 53 10.91 -6.90 3.10
N PRO A 54 10.15 -6.84 4.21
CA PRO A 54 10.59 -7.21 5.54
C PRO A 54 11.10 -8.66 5.63
N LYS A 55 12.07 -8.90 6.51
CA LYS A 55 12.65 -10.23 6.76
C LYS A 55 11.64 -11.26 7.30
N VAL A 56 10.47 -10.85 7.78
CA VAL A 56 9.40 -11.76 8.23
C VAL A 56 8.85 -12.66 7.11
N PHE A 57 9.06 -12.28 5.83
CA PHE A 57 8.71 -13.10 4.67
C PHE A 57 9.77 -14.14 4.33
N LEU A 58 10.88 -14.17 5.06
CA LEU A 58 11.96 -15.13 4.90
C LEU A 58 11.89 -16.21 5.97
N LYS A 59 12.24 -17.43 5.57
CA LYS A 59 12.43 -18.56 6.46
C LYS A 59 13.85 -19.12 6.30
N ALA A 60 14.55 -19.34 7.42
CA ALA A 60 15.82 -20.03 7.40
C ALA A 60 15.59 -21.53 7.20
N SER A 61 16.25 -22.13 6.21
CA SER A 61 16.26 -23.56 5.95
C SER A 61 17.70 -24.03 5.82
N GLY A 62 18.33 -24.39 6.96
CA GLY A 62 19.78 -24.58 7.04
C GLY A 62 20.53 -23.30 6.69
N ASP A 63 21.51 -23.38 5.79
CA ASP A 63 22.30 -22.24 5.33
C ASP A 63 21.61 -21.39 4.25
N ARG A 64 20.40 -21.72 3.84
CA ARG A 64 19.67 -21.02 2.78
C ARG A 64 18.47 -20.30 3.34
N LEU A 65 18.22 -19.11 2.78
CA LEU A 65 17.00 -18.34 3.02
C LEU A 65 15.99 -18.63 1.90
N THR A 66 14.77 -18.96 2.28
CA THR A 66 13.66 -19.11 1.35
C THR A 66 12.65 -17.99 1.55
N ALA A 67 12.17 -17.42 0.46
CA ALA A 67 11.13 -16.42 0.47
C ALA A 67 9.75 -17.09 0.45
N PHE A 68 8.80 -16.54 1.19
CA PHE A 68 7.43 -17.07 1.29
C PHE A 68 7.36 -18.58 1.61
N GLY A 69 8.35 -19.07 2.35
CA GLY A 69 8.44 -20.47 2.79
C GLY A 69 8.82 -21.51 1.73
N LYS A 70 8.81 -21.17 0.42
CA LYS A 70 8.96 -22.12 -0.70
C LYS A 70 10.04 -21.74 -1.72
N TYR A 71 10.24 -20.44 -1.98
CA TYR A 71 10.96 -19.95 -3.16
C TYR A 71 12.36 -19.46 -2.83
N ASN A 72 13.28 -19.55 -3.80
CA ASN A 72 14.58 -18.92 -3.67
C ASN A 72 14.42 -17.39 -3.80
N ILE A 73 15.17 -16.64 -3.00
CA ILE A 73 15.17 -15.15 -3.02
C ILE A 73 15.55 -14.59 -4.39
N ASP A 74 16.43 -15.26 -5.13
CA ASP A 74 16.90 -14.81 -6.44
C ASP A 74 15.81 -14.89 -7.53
N GLU A 75 14.77 -15.70 -7.33
CA GLU A 75 13.64 -15.84 -8.26
C GLU A 75 12.79 -14.56 -8.35
N PHE A 76 12.91 -13.64 -7.39
CA PHE A 76 12.17 -12.38 -7.33
C PHE A 76 12.94 -11.17 -7.88
N THR A 77 14.19 -11.37 -8.30
CA THR A 77 15.05 -10.29 -8.80
C THR A 77 14.72 -9.83 -10.22
N HIS A 78 13.90 -10.58 -10.94
CA HIS A 78 13.51 -10.28 -12.32
C HIS A 78 12.01 -10.48 -12.55
N CYS A 79 11.36 -9.52 -13.23
CA CYS A 79 9.98 -9.65 -13.68
C CYS A 79 9.96 -9.77 -15.22
N PRO A 80 9.16 -10.70 -15.83
CA PRO A 80 8.21 -11.58 -15.15
C PRO A 80 8.90 -12.62 -14.27
N PHE A 81 8.21 -12.95 -13.17
CA PHE A 81 8.70 -13.99 -12.26
C PHE A 81 8.71 -15.36 -12.95
N PRO A 82 9.52 -16.33 -12.48
CA PRO A 82 9.54 -17.69 -13.00
C PRO A 82 8.14 -18.33 -13.01
N ASP A 83 7.91 -19.25 -13.95
CA ASP A 83 6.62 -19.92 -14.13
C ASP A 83 6.08 -20.58 -12.85
N LYS A 84 6.96 -21.03 -11.94
CA LYS A 84 6.59 -21.59 -10.65
C LYS A 84 5.84 -20.57 -9.75
N ILE A 85 6.28 -19.32 -9.74
CA ILE A 85 5.66 -18.23 -8.97
C ILE A 85 4.40 -17.76 -9.69
N ASN A 86 4.43 -17.67 -11.03
CA ASN A 86 3.27 -17.29 -11.82
C ASN A 86 2.16 -18.35 -11.80
N ALA A 87 2.51 -19.62 -11.63
CA ALA A 87 1.54 -20.72 -11.47
C ALA A 87 0.85 -20.69 -10.10
N ASP A 88 1.52 -20.14 -9.07
CA ASP A 88 0.90 -19.80 -7.79
C ASP A 88 0.13 -18.50 -7.92
N ASN A 89 -1.08 -18.58 -8.48
CA ASN A 89 -1.91 -17.43 -8.78
C ASN A 89 -2.20 -16.54 -7.55
N SER A 90 -2.23 -17.13 -6.36
CA SER A 90 -2.46 -16.38 -5.12
C SER A 90 -1.25 -15.53 -4.77
N LEU A 91 -0.04 -16.09 -4.77
CA LEU A 91 1.18 -15.37 -4.43
C LEU A 91 1.52 -14.28 -5.45
N ALA A 92 1.48 -14.60 -6.74
CA ALA A 92 1.83 -13.65 -7.80
C ALA A 92 0.98 -12.37 -7.75
N ARG A 93 -0.33 -12.51 -7.49
CA ARG A 93 -1.26 -11.37 -7.32
C ARG A 93 -1.01 -10.61 -6.03
N ASN A 94 -0.64 -11.31 -4.97
CA ASN A 94 -0.52 -10.72 -3.64
C ASN A 94 0.84 -10.06 -3.39
N ILE A 95 1.90 -10.41 -4.13
CA ILE A 95 3.22 -9.78 -4.00
C ILE A 95 3.12 -8.25 -4.15
N PHE A 96 2.41 -7.76 -5.16
CA PHE A 96 2.22 -6.32 -5.33
C PHE A 96 1.43 -5.72 -4.16
N SER A 97 0.36 -6.37 -3.72
CA SER A 97 -0.45 -5.90 -2.58
C SER A 97 0.36 -5.83 -1.30
N ILE A 98 1.17 -6.86 -1.01
CA ILE A 98 2.10 -6.87 0.13
C ILE A 98 3.09 -5.71 0.02
N SER A 99 3.70 -5.53 -1.15
CA SER A 99 4.66 -4.46 -1.40
C SER A 99 4.04 -3.08 -1.17
N VAL A 100 2.79 -2.90 -1.61
CA VAL A 100 2.00 -1.68 -1.38
C VAL A 100 1.67 -1.48 0.10
N TRP A 101 1.27 -2.53 0.82
CA TRP A 101 0.98 -2.41 2.26
C TRP A 101 2.21 -1.99 3.06
N ILE A 102 3.38 -2.57 2.76
CA ILE A 102 4.65 -2.17 3.39
C ILE A 102 4.98 -0.71 3.05
N TYR A 103 4.83 -0.31 1.78
CA TYR A 103 5.01 1.08 1.38
C TYR A 103 4.08 2.03 2.13
N LEU A 104 2.79 1.70 2.24
CA LEU A 104 1.80 2.52 2.95
C LEU A 104 2.07 2.57 4.46
N ALA A 105 2.55 1.48 5.06
CA ALA A 105 2.94 1.45 6.46
C ALA A 105 4.11 2.42 6.74
N ILE A 106 5.15 2.39 5.91
CA ILE A 106 6.29 3.31 6.01
C ILE A 106 5.82 4.76 5.83
N LYS A 107 4.97 5.01 4.83
CA LYS A 107 4.43 6.34 4.57
C LYS A 107 3.55 6.85 5.71
N ARG A 108 2.75 5.98 6.30
CA ARG A 108 1.92 6.31 7.46
C ARG A 108 2.77 6.66 8.68
N PHE A 109 3.76 5.81 8.97
CA PHE A 109 4.70 6.06 10.06
C PHE A 109 5.42 7.40 9.90
N GLN A 110 5.84 7.73 8.68
CA GLN A 110 6.45 9.02 8.39
C GLN A 110 5.52 10.21 8.68
N GLY A 111 4.23 10.07 8.36
CA GLY A 111 3.23 11.09 8.66
C GLY A 111 3.01 11.29 10.16
N ASP A 112 3.03 10.19 10.91
CA ASP A 112 2.82 10.19 12.36
C ASP A 112 4.12 10.60 13.14
N TYR A 113 5.32 10.28 12.59
CA TYR A 113 6.64 10.53 13.21
C TYR A 113 7.63 11.17 12.23
N PRO A 114 7.41 12.42 11.79
CA PRO A 114 8.21 13.05 10.73
C PRO A 114 9.69 13.25 11.09
N ASP A 115 9.99 13.39 12.39
CA ASP A 115 11.34 13.67 12.90
C ASP A 115 12.10 12.40 13.34
N SER A 116 11.59 11.21 13.06
CA SER A 116 12.18 9.94 13.52
C SER A 116 13.57 9.66 12.97
N GLY A 117 13.95 10.26 11.84
CA GLY A 117 15.24 10.02 11.18
C GLY A 117 15.42 8.61 10.58
N ILE A 118 14.44 7.73 10.72
CA ILE A 118 14.48 6.32 10.29
C ILE A 118 14.22 6.21 8.78
N ILE A 119 13.39 7.12 8.25
CA ILE A 119 12.93 7.08 6.87
C ILE A 119 13.79 7.99 6.00
N MET A 120 14.28 7.43 4.89
CA MET A 120 14.94 8.17 3.83
C MET A 120 13.97 8.42 2.69
N GLU A 121 13.88 9.67 2.28
CA GLU A 121 13.14 10.08 1.11
C GLU A 121 14.07 10.65 0.04
N GLY A 122 13.87 10.18 -1.19
CA GLY A 122 14.56 10.74 -2.37
C GLY A 122 13.57 11.44 -3.31
N ASN A 123 13.99 12.56 -3.89
CA ASN A 123 13.31 13.29 -4.98
C ASN A 123 11.78 13.51 -4.82
N LYS A 124 11.39 14.27 -3.81
CA LYS A 124 9.99 14.70 -3.62
C LYS A 124 9.51 15.59 -4.77
N THR A 125 8.38 15.24 -5.38
CA THR A 125 7.66 16.13 -6.31
C THR A 125 6.34 16.54 -5.67
N ARG A 126 6.00 17.83 -5.73
CA ARG A 126 4.73 18.34 -5.17
C ARG A 126 3.54 17.65 -5.83
N ASN A 127 2.55 17.29 -5.02
CA ASN A 127 1.32 16.67 -5.48
C ASN A 127 0.49 17.65 -6.33
N VAL A 128 0.19 17.26 -7.57
CA VAL A 128 -0.58 18.10 -8.51
C VAL A 128 -2.08 18.08 -8.19
N THR A 129 -2.54 17.10 -7.43
CA THR A 129 -3.96 16.84 -7.14
C THR A 129 -4.44 17.39 -5.78
N SER A 130 -3.53 17.73 -4.87
CA SER A 130 -3.88 18.28 -3.56
C SER A 130 -3.95 19.81 -3.59
N ARG A 131 -5.10 20.36 -3.20
CA ARG A 131 -5.26 21.82 -2.95
C ARG A 131 -4.45 22.32 -1.74
N ARG A 132 -3.91 21.39 -0.91
CA ARG A 132 -3.03 21.69 0.23
C ARG A 132 -1.63 21.17 -0.10
N GLY A 133 -0.78 22.03 -0.60
CA GLY A 133 0.48 21.79 -1.29
C GLY A 133 1.68 21.32 -0.44
N THR A 134 1.55 20.34 0.42
CA THR A 134 2.65 19.86 1.29
C THR A 134 3.01 18.39 1.12
N ASP A 135 2.21 17.55 0.44
CA ASP A 135 2.50 16.13 0.32
C ASP A 135 3.39 15.82 -0.89
N SER A 136 4.56 15.26 -0.61
CA SER A 136 5.43 14.69 -1.64
C SER A 136 4.80 13.42 -2.21
N CYS A 137 4.61 13.37 -3.53
CA CYS A 137 3.99 12.25 -4.21
C CYS A 137 5.05 11.44 -4.96
N THR A 138 5.10 10.14 -4.73
CA THR A 138 5.94 9.21 -5.48
C THR A 138 5.22 8.69 -6.72
N LEU A 139 5.93 8.01 -7.62
CA LEU A 139 5.31 7.38 -8.79
C LEU A 139 4.31 6.30 -8.36
N ILE A 140 4.63 5.54 -7.31
CA ILE A 140 3.73 4.51 -6.78
C ILE A 140 2.43 5.12 -6.23
N ASP A 141 2.46 6.30 -5.60
CA ASP A 141 1.23 6.98 -5.15
C ASP A 141 0.30 7.32 -6.31
N ILE A 142 0.87 7.75 -7.44
CA ILE A 142 0.09 8.05 -8.64
C ILE A 142 -0.51 6.78 -9.23
N ILE A 143 0.26 5.69 -9.25
CA ILE A 143 -0.22 4.38 -9.71
C ILE A 143 -1.37 3.88 -8.83
N LEU A 144 -1.22 3.98 -7.51
CA LEU A 144 -2.29 3.60 -6.58
C LEU A 144 -3.54 4.46 -6.76
N SER A 145 -3.37 5.76 -7.00
CA SER A 145 -4.49 6.66 -7.28
C SER A 145 -5.20 6.33 -8.60
N LEU A 146 -4.47 5.85 -9.62
CA LEU A 146 -5.07 5.37 -10.88
C LEU A 146 -5.85 4.06 -10.67
N ILE A 147 -5.32 3.14 -9.86
CA ILE A 147 -6.00 1.88 -9.50
C ILE A 147 -7.27 2.17 -8.69
N ASP A 148 -7.19 3.07 -7.72
CA ASP A 148 -8.34 3.48 -6.90
C ASP A 148 -9.39 4.20 -7.75
N PHE A 149 -8.97 5.08 -8.66
CA PHE A 149 -9.87 5.71 -9.62
C PHE A 149 -10.62 4.64 -10.46
N HIS A 150 -9.92 3.60 -10.92
CA HIS A 150 -10.55 2.52 -11.67
C HIS A 150 -11.61 1.77 -10.85
N LYS A 151 -11.34 1.48 -9.57
CA LYS A 151 -12.29 0.82 -8.68
C LYS A 151 -13.56 1.64 -8.45
N ASN A 152 -13.40 2.94 -8.30
CA ASN A 152 -14.51 3.87 -7.98
C ASN A 152 -15.28 4.34 -9.22
N HIS A 153 -14.73 4.22 -10.44
CA HIS A 153 -15.30 4.76 -11.67
C HIS A 153 -15.38 3.71 -12.80
N GLN A 154 -15.92 2.52 -12.49
CA GLN A 154 -16.02 1.41 -13.47
C GLN A 154 -16.96 1.71 -14.65
N THR A 155 -17.91 2.62 -14.47
CA THR A 155 -18.93 2.98 -15.47
C THR A 155 -18.67 4.33 -16.14
N LEU A 156 -17.40 4.75 -16.23
CA LEU A 156 -17.06 6.02 -16.87
C LEU A 156 -17.29 5.95 -18.38
N LEU A 157 -18.33 6.63 -18.85
CA LEU A 157 -18.74 6.64 -20.24
C LEU A 157 -18.84 8.06 -20.78
N THR A 158 -18.40 8.23 -22.02
CA THR A 158 -18.65 9.44 -22.84
C THR A 158 -19.61 9.11 -23.96
N TYR A 159 -20.31 10.12 -24.41
CA TYR A 159 -21.26 9.99 -25.51
C TYR A 159 -20.89 10.95 -26.62
N CYS A 160 -20.93 10.43 -27.86
CA CYS A 160 -20.90 11.25 -29.07
C CYS A 160 -22.29 11.36 -29.68
N SER A 161 -22.54 12.45 -30.38
CA SER A 161 -23.76 12.62 -31.17
C SER A 161 -23.45 12.26 -32.60
N LEU A 162 -24.03 11.16 -33.08
CA LEU A 162 -24.00 10.79 -34.46
C LEU A 162 -25.31 11.27 -35.11
N ILE A 163 -25.24 11.50 -36.42
CA ILE A 163 -26.43 11.88 -37.22
C ILE A 163 -26.78 10.65 -38.05
N SER A 164 -27.98 10.14 -37.84
CA SER A 164 -28.47 8.93 -38.50
C SER A 164 -29.95 9.08 -38.90
N HIS A 165 -30.44 8.19 -39.74
CA HIS A 165 -31.85 8.08 -40.15
C HIS A 165 -32.67 7.26 -39.12
N SER A 166 -32.44 7.40 -37.83
CA SER A 166 -33.09 6.57 -36.81
C SER A 166 -34.58 6.88 -36.59
N GLY A 167 -35.05 8.03 -37.02
CA GLY A 167 -36.40 8.50 -36.76
C GLY A 167 -36.70 8.78 -35.28
N LYS A 168 -35.66 8.73 -34.40
CA LYS A 168 -35.74 8.94 -32.97
C LYS A 168 -34.94 10.18 -32.58
N ASN A 169 -35.22 10.75 -31.41
CA ASN A 169 -34.54 11.92 -30.88
C ASN A 169 -34.71 13.20 -31.70
N ARG A 170 -33.93 14.22 -31.35
CA ARG A 170 -34.03 15.55 -31.98
C ARG A 170 -33.59 15.52 -33.45
N ILE A 171 -34.45 16.08 -34.36
CA ILE A 171 -34.15 16.20 -35.76
C ILE A 171 -33.07 17.26 -36.01
N HIS A 172 -32.10 16.94 -36.83
CA HIS A 172 -31.08 17.89 -37.30
C HIS A 172 -31.61 18.54 -38.61
N TRP A 173 -32.49 19.53 -38.48
CA TRP A 173 -33.18 20.15 -39.61
C TRP A 173 -32.26 20.62 -40.74
N ALA A 174 -31.15 21.30 -40.43
CA ALA A 174 -30.22 21.78 -41.43
C ALA A 174 -29.68 20.66 -42.35
N LYS A 175 -29.39 19.48 -41.80
CA LYS A 175 -28.97 18.32 -42.62
C LYS A 175 -30.15 17.63 -43.31
N THR A 176 -31.29 17.50 -42.64
CA THR A 176 -32.50 16.91 -43.20
C THR A 176 -32.90 17.67 -44.46
N VAL A 177 -32.99 19.00 -44.37
CA VAL A 177 -33.33 19.85 -45.52
C VAL A 177 -32.35 19.73 -46.69
N ASN A 178 -31.06 19.57 -46.42
CA ASN A 178 -30.02 19.51 -47.45
C ASN A 178 -29.83 18.12 -48.08
N HIS A 179 -30.24 17.03 -47.37
CA HIS A 179 -29.89 15.68 -47.79
C HIS A 179 -31.10 14.76 -47.99
N SER A 180 -32.27 15.08 -47.38
CA SER A 180 -33.48 14.28 -47.49
C SER A 180 -34.42 14.82 -48.55
N GLN A 181 -35.17 13.93 -49.22
CA GLN A 181 -36.15 14.32 -50.22
C GLN A 181 -37.34 14.99 -49.57
N ALA A 182 -37.68 16.19 -50.02
CA ALA A 182 -38.88 16.90 -49.59
C ALA A 182 -40.09 16.48 -50.46
N TYR A 183 -41.19 16.14 -49.77
CA TYR A 183 -42.50 15.94 -50.40
C TYR A 183 -43.29 17.21 -50.16
N ILE A 184 -43.87 17.78 -51.24
CA ILE A 184 -44.69 18.98 -51.15
C ILE A 184 -46.14 18.62 -51.04
N ILE A 185 -46.79 18.95 -49.93
CA ILE A 185 -48.24 18.76 -49.66
C ILE A 185 -48.78 20.13 -49.23
N ASP A 186 -49.84 20.60 -49.87
CA ASP A 186 -50.44 21.91 -49.58
C ASP A 186 -49.44 23.09 -49.52
N ASN A 187 -48.49 23.08 -50.48
CA ASN A 187 -47.45 24.07 -50.59
C ASN A 187 -46.44 24.12 -49.43
N GLN A 188 -46.41 23.07 -48.57
CA GLN A 188 -45.49 22.90 -47.45
C GLN A 188 -44.58 21.69 -47.67
N PRO A 189 -43.27 21.80 -47.35
CA PRO A 189 -42.34 20.69 -47.44
C PRO A 189 -42.49 19.72 -46.26
N PHE A 190 -42.68 18.44 -46.56
CA PHE A 190 -42.65 17.35 -45.57
C PHE A 190 -41.46 16.44 -45.85
N TYR A 191 -40.78 16.02 -44.76
CA TYR A 191 -39.66 15.10 -44.82
C TYR A 191 -40.04 13.78 -44.13
N LEU A 192 -40.18 12.71 -44.92
CA LEU A 192 -40.46 11.37 -44.39
C LEU A 192 -39.22 10.74 -43.79
N ASP A 193 -38.08 11.08 -44.33
CA ASP A 193 -36.78 10.54 -43.92
C ASP A 193 -35.97 11.65 -43.25
N THR A 194 -35.98 11.64 -41.93
CA THR A 194 -35.33 12.67 -41.13
C THR A 194 -33.98 12.23 -40.59
N LEU A 195 -33.00 13.17 -40.62
CA LEU A 195 -31.72 12.98 -39.96
C LEU A 195 -31.78 13.43 -38.52
N ASN A 196 -31.49 12.53 -37.59
CA ASN A 196 -31.67 12.70 -36.14
C ASN A 196 -30.33 12.65 -35.41
N HIS A 197 -30.26 13.35 -34.27
CA HIS A 197 -29.13 13.28 -33.36
C HIS A 197 -29.24 11.99 -32.50
N ASP A 198 -28.46 10.98 -32.85
CA ASP A 198 -28.34 9.76 -32.04
C ASP A 198 -27.21 9.89 -31.06
N LYS A 199 -27.52 9.62 -29.79
CA LYS A 199 -26.55 9.60 -28.70
C LYS A 199 -25.99 8.19 -28.57
N GLN A 200 -24.71 8.02 -28.90
CA GLN A 200 -24.02 6.73 -28.78
C GLN A 200 -22.83 6.84 -27.84
N ILE A 201 -22.41 5.72 -27.24
CA ILE A 201 -21.20 5.66 -26.44
C ILE A 201 -19.99 5.90 -27.32
N ASP A 202 -19.13 6.82 -26.95
CA ASP A 202 -17.89 7.11 -27.68
C ASP A 202 -16.77 6.16 -27.22
N TYR A 203 -16.65 5.02 -27.85
CA TYR A 203 -15.57 4.06 -27.63
C TYR A 203 -14.20 4.51 -28.16
N ASN A 204 -14.13 5.61 -28.89
CA ASN A 204 -12.88 6.22 -29.39
C ASN A 204 -12.40 7.38 -28.54
N GLU A 205 -13.05 7.62 -27.40
CA GLU A 205 -12.66 8.68 -26.48
C GLU A 205 -11.20 8.52 -26.03
N GLN A 206 -10.40 9.57 -26.27
CA GLN A 206 -8.93 9.49 -26.15
C GLN A 206 -8.46 9.34 -24.69
N LEU A 207 -9.11 10.03 -23.75
CA LEU A 207 -8.68 10.02 -22.35
C LEU A 207 -8.96 8.66 -21.70
N ILE A 208 -10.15 8.10 -21.96
CA ILE A 208 -10.54 6.78 -21.43
C ILE A 208 -9.70 5.68 -22.09
N SER A 209 -9.51 5.72 -23.40
CA SER A 209 -8.62 4.80 -24.13
C SER A 209 -7.19 4.84 -23.58
N LEU A 210 -6.66 6.03 -23.31
CA LEU A 210 -5.33 6.19 -22.72
C LEU A 210 -5.28 5.64 -21.29
N PHE A 211 -6.31 5.88 -20.51
CA PHE A 211 -6.42 5.37 -19.12
C PHE A 211 -6.37 3.84 -19.07
N TYR A 212 -7.23 3.17 -19.82
CA TYR A 212 -7.21 1.70 -19.86
C TYR A 212 -5.93 1.14 -20.47
N SER A 213 -5.31 1.86 -21.40
CA SER A 213 -4.01 1.48 -21.96
C SER A 213 -2.89 1.57 -20.92
N VAL A 214 -2.91 2.61 -20.08
CA VAL A 214 -1.97 2.77 -18.97
C VAL A 214 -2.22 1.70 -17.89
N LEU A 215 -3.46 1.42 -17.54
CA LEU A 215 -3.79 0.34 -16.59
C LEU A 215 -3.30 -1.01 -17.09
N ASN A 216 -3.52 -1.32 -18.37
CA ASN A 216 -3.03 -2.56 -18.95
C ASN A 216 -1.49 -2.65 -18.95
N TYR A 217 -0.81 -1.55 -19.25
CA TYR A 217 0.65 -1.45 -19.14
C TYR A 217 1.15 -1.67 -17.71
N LEU A 218 0.47 -1.08 -16.73
CA LEU A 218 0.82 -1.22 -15.31
C LEU A 218 0.51 -2.62 -14.77
N LYS A 219 -0.58 -3.24 -15.22
CA LYS A 219 -0.92 -4.64 -14.92
C LYS A 219 0.20 -5.59 -15.31
N ASP A 220 0.78 -5.42 -16.50
CA ASP A 220 1.88 -6.25 -16.98
C ASP A 220 3.16 -6.08 -16.13
N ILE A 221 3.36 -4.89 -15.53
CA ILE A 221 4.54 -4.59 -14.71
C ILE A 221 4.36 -5.02 -13.26
N PHE A 222 3.19 -4.75 -12.67
CA PHE A 222 2.93 -4.91 -11.25
C PHE A 222 2.06 -6.11 -10.91
N MET A 223 1.56 -6.85 -11.91
CA MET A 223 0.80 -8.08 -11.77
C MET A 223 -0.49 -7.96 -10.94
N PHE A 224 -1.10 -6.77 -10.87
CA PHE A 224 -2.38 -6.57 -10.18
C PHE A 224 -3.57 -6.88 -11.09
N ASP A 225 -4.71 -7.21 -10.50
CA ASP A 225 -5.94 -7.44 -11.26
C ASP A 225 -6.58 -6.11 -11.69
N ALA A 226 -6.73 -5.95 -13.00
CA ALA A 226 -7.55 -4.89 -13.58
C ALA A 226 -8.44 -5.51 -14.66
N THR A 227 -9.73 -5.20 -14.59
CA THR A 227 -10.68 -5.64 -15.61
C THR A 227 -10.46 -4.81 -16.86
N PRO A 228 -10.05 -5.40 -18.01
CA PRO A 228 -9.89 -4.64 -19.23
C PRO A 228 -11.26 -4.16 -19.74
N ALA A 229 -11.35 -2.89 -20.11
CA ALA A 229 -12.53 -2.40 -20.83
C ALA A 229 -12.43 -2.83 -22.30
N LEU A 230 -13.00 -3.98 -22.61
CA LEU A 230 -12.96 -4.60 -23.93
C LEU A 230 -13.50 -3.71 -25.07
N ALA A 231 -14.33 -2.72 -24.74
CA ALA A 231 -14.97 -1.84 -25.72
C ALA A 231 -14.07 -0.69 -26.23
N TYR A 232 -13.04 -0.30 -25.45
CA TYR A 232 -12.17 0.81 -25.83
C TYR A 232 -10.93 0.35 -26.58
N LYS A 233 -10.43 1.21 -27.48
CA LYS A 233 -9.21 0.94 -28.24
C LYS A 233 -7.99 1.02 -27.32
N ILE A 234 -7.37 -0.12 -27.02
CA ILE A 234 -6.20 -0.23 -26.16
C ILE A 234 -4.92 0.02 -26.98
N ILE A 235 -4.06 0.90 -26.48
CA ILE A 235 -2.72 1.14 -27.01
C ILE A 235 -1.78 0.05 -26.49
N PRO A 236 -0.98 -0.62 -27.35
CA PRO A 236 -0.07 -1.66 -26.89
C PRO A 236 0.94 -1.17 -25.83
N PRO A 237 1.33 -1.99 -24.86
CA PRO A 237 2.26 -1.64 -23.78
C PRO A 237 3.59 -1.04 -24.27
N ARG A 238 4.16 -1.60 -25.35
CA ARG A 238 5.39 -1.07 -25.98
C ARG A 238 5.24 0.38 -26.43
N ARG A 239 4.07 0.76 -26.94
CA ARG A 239 3.79 2.14 -27.37
C ARG A 239 3.60 3.08 -26.19
N ILE A 240 2.96 2.63 -25.11
CA ILE A 240 2.85 3.39 -23.84
C ILE A 240 4.25 3.68 -23.30
N ARG A 241 5.13 2.67 -23.22
CA ARG A 241 6.54 2.86 -22.83
C ARG A 241 7.25 3.89 -23.71
N SER A 242 7.07 3.82 -25.02
CA SER A 242 7.63 4.81 -25.96
C SER A 242 7.08 6.22 -25.71
N MET A 243 5.78 6.34 -25.36
CA MET A 243 5.15 7.64 -25.05
C MET A 243 5.70 8.24 -23.75
N ILE A 244 6.00 7.40 -22.75
CA ILE A 244 6.66 7.81 -21.50
C ILE A 244 8.05 8.38 -21.81
N LEU A 245 8.90 7.59 -22.48
CA LEU A 245 10.31 7.95 -22.74
C LEU A 245 10.47 9.18 -23.67
N SER A 246 9.53 9.39 -24.61
CA SER A 246 9.58 10.50 -25.58
C SER A 246 8.82 11.77 -25.13
N GLY A 247 8.16 11.76 -23.97
CA GLY A 247 7.30 12.84 -23.50
C GLY A 247 6.07 13.08 -24.39
N LYS A 248 5.71 12.13 -25.27
CA LYS A 248 4.51 12.24 -26.12
C LYS A 248 3.23 12.17 -25.32
N GLY A 249 3.22 11.42 -24.19
CA GLY A 249 2.06 11.30 -23.31
C GLY A 249 1.68 12.64 -22.68
N THR A 250 2.64 13.35 -22.14
CA THR A 250 2.42 14.68 -21.53
C THR A 250 1.95 15.70 -22.58
N ARG A 251 2.52 15.68 -23.78
CA ARG A 251 2.10 16.56 -24.89
C ARG A 251 0.67 16.27 -25.37
N LEU A 252 0.32 15.00 -25.53
CA LEU A 252 -1.03 14.59 -25.89
C LEU A 252 -2.05 15.07 -24.85
N LEU A 253 -1.79 14.83 -23.57
CA LEU A 253 -2.69 15.24 -22.51
C LEU A 253 -2.88 16.75 -22.46
N LYS A 254 -1.82 17.55 -22.66
CA LYS A 254 -1.92 19.01 -22.76
C LYS A 254 -2.83 19.44 -23.92
N SER A 255 -2.77 18.79 -25.07
CA SER A 255 -3.59 19.14 -26.23
C SER A 255 -5.07 18.87 -26.05
N ILE A 256 -5.45 17.86 -25.25
CA ILE A 256 -6.85 17.49 -25.03
C ILE A 256 -7.46 18.09 -23.75
N ARG A 257 -6.68 18.79 -22.93
CA ARG A 257 -7.12 19.30 -21.60
C ARG A 257 -8.42 20.08 -21.64
N ARG A 258 -8.59 20.94 -22.64
CA ARG A 258 -9.74 21.85 -22.76
C ARG A 258 -11.04 21.15 -23.16
N ARG A 259 -11.01 19.84 -23.44
CA ARG A 259 -12.20 19.07 -23.85
C ARG A 259 -13.00 18.57 -22.64
N TYR A 260 -12.40 18.56 -21.45
CA TYR A 260 -12.97 17.95 -20.25
C TYR A 260 -13.30 18.97 -19.20
N PHE A 261 -14.58 18.98 -18.76
CA PHE A 261 -15.14 19.93 -17.78
C PHE A 261 -15.78 19.21 -16.60
N LYS A 262 -16.17 17.93 -16.73
CA LYS A 262 -16.70 17.14 -15.61
C LYS A 262 -15.57 16.79 -14.65
N ASP A 263 -15.84 16.90 -13.36
CA ASP A 263 -14.84 16.69 -12.30
C ASP A 263 -14.12 15.34 -12.41
N GLU A 264 -14.85 14.25 -12.71
CA GLU A 264 -14.29 12.93 -12.89
C GLU A 264 -13.25 12.88 -14.03
N PHE A 265 -13.54 13.51 -15.17
CA PHE A 265 -12.61 13.56 -16.30
C PHE A 265 -11.44 14.51 -16.03
N VAL A 266 -11.68 15.59 -15.30
CA VAL A 266 -10.61 16.50 -14.86
C VAL A 266 -9.67 15.78 -13.90
N LEU A 267 -10.21 15.01 -12.95
CA LEU A 267 -9.42 14.19 -12.03
C LEU A 267 -8.61 13.14 -12.81
N LEU A 268 -9.25 12.38 -13.69
CA LEU A 268 -8.58 11.40 -14.53
C LEU A 268 -7.46 12.00 -15.37
N TRP A 269 -7.73 13.16 -15.99
CA TRP A 269 -6.72 13.89 -16.75
C TRP A 269 -5.53 14.27 -15.87
N ASN A 270 -5.77 14.79 -14.65
CA ASN A 270 -4.72 15.17 -13.70
C ASN A 270 -3.87 13.95 -13.29
N LEU A 271 -4.51 12.81 -13.00
CA LEU A 271 -3.80 11.57 -12.64
C LEU A 271 -2.92 11.06 -13.79
N LEU A 272 -3.46 11.00 -15.02
CA LEU A 272 -2.69 10.58 -16.19
C LEU A 272 -1.56 11.56 -16.51
N TYR A 273 -1.81 12.87 -16.39
CA TYR A 273 -0.77 13.87 -16.60
C TYR A 273 0.35 13.75 -15.56
N ALA A 274 -0.01 13.55 -14.28
CA ALA A 274 0.95 13.31 -13.22
C ALA A 274 1.76 12.02 -13.49
N PHE A 275 1.11 10.94 -13.91
CA PHE A 275 1.76 9.68 -14.26
C PHE A 275 2.80 9.86 -15.38
N PHE A 276 2.41 10.42 -16.53
CA PHE A 276 3.34 10.61 -17.65
C PHE A 276 4.46 11.59 -17.31
N SER A 277 4.16 12.71 -16.66
CA SER A 277 5.14 13.72 -16.27
C SER A 277 6.15 13.19 -15.24
N LYS A 278 5.68 12.41 -14.26
CA LYS A 278 6.53 11.81 -13.24
C LYS A 278 7.38 10.68 -13.83
N SER A 279 6.77 9.79 -14.61
CA SER A 279 7.46 8.68 -15.27
C SER A 279 8.55 9.18 -16.23
N GLU A 280 8.30 10.28 -16.98
CA GLU A 280 9.29 10.91 -17.83
C GLU A 280 10.49 11.42 -17.03
N LYS A 281 10.25 12.09 -15.89
CA LYS A 281 11.31 12.63 -15.03
C LYS A 281 12.14 11.53 -14.37
N VAL A 282 11.49 10.48 -13.86
CA VAL A 282 12.14 9.39 -13.16
C VAL A 282 12.98 8.53 -14.12
N ASN A 283 12.55 8.38 -15.38
CA ASN A 283 13.28 7.65 -16.41
C ASN A 283 14.34 8.50 -17.15
N ALA A 284 14.52 9.77 -16.79
CA ALA A 284 15.54 10.60 -17.42
C ALA A 284 16.97 10.11 -17.05
N LYS A 285 17.89 10.08 -18.03
CA LYS A 285 19.28 9.55 -17.85
C LYS A 285 20.10 10.16 -16.69
N LYS A 286 19.70 11.31 -16.16
CA LYS A 286 20.33 11.99 -15.02
C LYS A 286 19.40 12.08 -13.80
N ALA A 287 18.30 11.31 -13.79
CA ALA A 287 17.40 11.31 -12.66
C ALA A 287 18.08 10.69 -11.43
N ARG A 288 17.86 11.27 -10.26
CA ARG A 288 18.13 10.58 -9.01
C ARG A 288 16.97 9.65 -8.72
N GLY A 289 17.25 8.46 -8.22
CA GLY A 289 16.23 7.49 -7.83
C GLY A 289 15.19 8.11 -6.87
N GLU A 290 13.96 7.69 -7.00
CA GLU A 290 12.89 8.04 -6.07
C GLU A 290 12.86 6.98 -4.97
N ALA A 291 12.83 7.38 -3.70
CA ALA A 291 12.91 6.46 -2.58
C ALA A 291 11.92 6.79 -1.47
N LEU A 292 11.38 5.77 -0.86
CA LEU A 292 10.76 5.78 0.46
C LEU A 292 11.21 4.52 1.19
N ILE A 293 12.25 4.64 2.00
CA ILE A 293 12.97 3.51 2.58
C ILE A 293 13.12 3.71 4.08
N ALA A 294 12.83 2.67 4.84
CA ALA A 294 13.06 2.58 6.27
C ALA A 294 14.29 1.73 6.57
N ARG A 295 15.17 2.20 7.46
CA ARG A 295 16.35 1.47 7.91
C ARG A 295 16.03 0.47 9.00
N ASP A 296 15.23 0.89 9.98
CA ASP A 296 14.87 0.12 11.17
C ASP A 296 13.37 -0.21 11.11
N PHE A 297 13.00 -1.15 10.24
CA PHE A 297 11.60 -1.50 10.05
C PHE A 297 10.96 -2.12 11.30
N ASN A 298 11.76 -2.64 12.26
CA ASN A 298 11.28 -3.08 13.55
C ASN A 298 10.48 -1.99 14.29
N ILE A 299 10.92 -0.74 14.24
CA ILE A 299 10.23 0.39 14.88
C ILE A 299 8.89 0.67 14.20
N ILE A 300 8.85 0.54 12.88
CA ILE A 300 7.58 0.67 12.12
C ILE A 300 6.65 -0.50 12.45
N PHE A 301 7.19 -1.71 12.56
CA PHE A 301 6.43 -2.89 12.94
C PHE A 301 5.82 -2.75 14.34
N GLU A 302 6.60 -2.27 15.31
CA GLU A 302 6.12 -1.93 16.66
C GLU A 302 5.00 -0.88 16.63
N ALA A 303 5.20 0.23 15.88
CA ALA A 303 4.20 1.29 15.76
C ALA A 303 2.89 0.82 15.08
N MET A 304 3.00 -0.04 14.06
CA MET A 304 1.83 -0.65 13.41
C MET A 304 1.06 -1.53 14.38
N THR A 305 1.77 -2.37 15.12
CA THR A 305 1.19 -3.29 16.09
C THR A 305 0.56 -2.54 17.26
N ASP A 306 1.25 -1.53 17.75
CA ASP A 306 0.77 -0.65 18.83
C ASP A 306 -0.58 -0.02 18.45
N ARG A 307 -0.69 0.49 17.25
CA ARG A 307 -1.93 1.10 16.76
C ARG A 307 -3.10 0.13 16.62
N LEU A 308 -2.83 -1.16 16.42
CA LEU A 308 -3.86 -2.20 16.27
C LEU A 308 -4.35 -2.75 17.60
N ILE A 309 -3.52 -2.70 18.66
CA ILE A 309 -3.75 -3.45 19.89
C ILE A 309 -3.85 -2.52 21.10
N SER A 310 -3.00 -1.50 21.17
CA SER A 310 -2.90 -0.66 22.37
C SER A 310 -4.07 0.32 22.51
N ASP A 311 -4.40 0.63 23.76
CA ASP A 311 -5.27 1.75 24.09
C ASP A 311 -4.62 3.08 23.66
N GLU A 312 -5.45 4.09 23.40
CA GLU A 312 -4.95 5.43 23.07
C GLU A 312 -4.11 5.97 24.26
N LYS A 313 -2.96 6.55 23.94
CA LYS A 313 -1.99 7.04 24.94
C LYS A 313 -2.64 7.99 25.96
N ASP A 314 -3.53 8.86 25.51
CA ASP A 314 -4.24 9.84 26.34
C ASP A 314 -5.31 9.20 27.27
N SER A 315 -5.65 7.92 27.05
CA SER A 315 -6.59 7.16 27.89
C SER A 315 -5.92 6.41 29.03
N LEU A 316 -4.58 6.34 29.01
CA LEU A 316 -3.80 5.60 29.99
C LEU A 316 -3.39 6.51 31.16
N PRO A 317 -3.47 6.05 32.42
CA PRO A 317 -2.89 6.74 33.54
C PRO A 317 -1.38 6.99 33.40
N ASP A 318 -0.93 8.11 33.95
CA ASP A 318 0.48 8.47 33.95
C ASP A 318 1.34 7.40 34.65
N GLY A 319 2.50 7.08 34.07
CA GLY A 319 3.44 6.11 34.61
C GLY A 319 3.16 4.65 34.27
N LEU A 320 2.04 4.33 33.61
CA LEU A 320 1.76 2.97 33.14
C LEU A 320 2.59 2.57 31.95
N ARG A 321 2.54 3.34 30.86
CA ARG A 321 3.28 3.05 29.64
C ARG A 321 4.73 3.50 29.73
N GLU A 322 4.96 4.75 30.10
CA GLU A 322 6.28 5.32 30.39
C GLU A 322 6.54 5.17 31.89
N GLN A 323 7.20 4.08 32.26
CA GLN A 323 7.40 3.72 33.64
C GLN A 323 8.40 4.64 34.36
N ARG A 324 8.31 4.79 35.67
CA ARG A 324 9.16 5.70 36.47
C ARG A 324 10.65 5.39 36.40
N ASP A 325 11.01 4.16 36.09
CA ASP A 325 12.39 3.72 35.92
C ASP A 325 12.91 3.96 34.48
N GLY A 326 12.17 4.71 33.65
CA GLY A 326 12.54 5.08 32.29
C GLY A 326 12.28 3.98 31.25
N LYS A 327 11.63 2.89 31.63
CA LYS A 327 11.23 1.84 30.70
C LYS A 327 9.92 2.19 30.00
N ILE A 328 9.80 1.79 28.75
CA ILE A 328 8.61 2.00 27.92
C ILE A 328 8.06 0.64 27.55
N ILE A 329 6.75 0.44 27.73
CA ILE A 329 6.03 -0.75 27.31
C ILE A 329 5.62 -0.55 25.84
N ASP A 330 5.93 -1.52 24.98
CA ASP A 330 5.63 -1.44 23.56
C ASP A 330 4.12 -1.40 23.32
N HIS A 331 3.38 -2.33 23.94
CA HIS A 331 1.92 -2.46 23.78
C HIS A 331 1.25 -2.62 25.12
N ILE A 332 0.19 -1.86 25.36
CA ILE A 332 -0.63 -1.93 26.57
C ILE A 332 -2.09 -1.66 26.21
N TYR A 333 -2.98 -2.51 26.68
CA TYR A 333 -4.42 -2.30 26.56
C TYR A 333 -5.15 -2.86 27.78
N ARG A 334 -6.35 -2.38 28.00
CA ARG A 334 -7.21 -2.79 29.12
C ARG A 334 -8.29 -3.73 28.62
N ASP A 335 -8.49 -4.85 29.35
CA ASP A 335 -9.54 -5.82 29.05
C ASP A 335 -9.97 -6.54 30.33
N GLU A 336 -10.98 -7.41 30.21
CA GLU A 336 -11.48 -8.19 31.34
C GLU A 336 -10.40 -9.06 31.98
N ALA A 337 -10.42 -9.15 33.30
CA ALA A 337 -9.50 -10.02 34.05
C ALA A 337 -9.77 -11.49 33.71
N PRO A 338 -8.74 -12.34 33.52
CA PRO A 338 -8.91 -13.76 33.25
C PRO A 338 -9.66 -14.51 34.37
N PHE A 339 -9.56 -13.97 35.59
CA PHE A 339 -10.21 -14.52 36.76
C PHE A 339 -10.98 -13.42 37.51
N GLY A 340 -12.28 -13.65 37.74
CA GLY A 340 -13.14 -12.73 38.43
C GLY A 340 -13.83 -11.68 37.55
N LYS A 341 -14.27 -10.59 38.19
CA LYS A 341 -14.93 -9.45 37.51
C LYS A 341 -14.04 -8.22 37.61
N GLY A 342 -13.92 -7.46 36.57
CA GLY A 342 -13.16 -6.21 36.53
C GLY A 342 -12.16 -6.18 35.39
N GLN A 343 -11.51 -5.03 35.23
CA GLN A 343 -10.56 -4.73 34.17
C GLN A 343 -9.13 -4.82 34.66
N ILE A 344 -8.24 -5.31 33.83
CA ILE A 344 -6.79 -5.29 34.05
C ILE A 344 -6.07 -4.85 32.78
N TYR A 345 -4.80 -4.51 32.90
CA TYR A 345 -3.96 -4.23 31.74
C TYR A 345 -3.25 -5.49 31.27
N TYR A 346 -3.24 -5.66 29.96
CA TYR A 346 -2.45 -6.63 29.23
C TYR A 346 -1.26 -5.91 28.61
N ILE A 347 -0.08 -6.52 28.64
CA ILE A 347 1.12 -5.92 28.07
C ILE A 347 1.75 -6.84 27.05
N GLY A 348 2.21 -6.25 25.96
CA GLY A 348 2.83 -6.95 24.84
C GLY A 348 4.17 -6.37 24.45
N ASP A 349 4.99 -7.18 23.80
CA ASP A 349 6.27 -6.79 23.24
C ASP A 349 6.38 -7.32 21.81
N SER A 350 6.68 -6.44 20.86
CA SER A 350 6.82 -6.79 19.47
C SER A 350 8.20 -7.34 19.14
N LYS A 351 8.24 -8.51 18.51
CA LYS A 351 9.46 -9.18 18.09
C LYS A 351 9.53 -9.32 16.57
N TYR A 352 10.25 -8.41 15.96
CA TYR A 352 10.52 -8.40 14.54
C TYR A 352 11.70 -9.31 14.21
N TYR A 353 11.46 -10.63 14.13
CA TYR A 353 12.47 -11.65 13.92
C TYR A 353 12.27 -12.39 12.59
N LEU A 354 13.38 -12.97 12.08
CA LEU A 354 13.33 -13.98 11.03
C LEU A 354 12.61 -15.24 11.56
N ASP A 355 11.82 -15.90 10.72
CA ASP A 355 11.15 -17.15 11.12
C ASP A 355 12.20 -18.22 11.50
N GLY A 356 12.00 -18.87 12.65
CA GLY A 356 12.92 -19.81 13.25
C GLY A 356 13.76 -19.27 14.41
N ASN A 357 13.87 -17.95 14.60
CA ASN A 357 14.57 -17.40 15.76
C ASN A 357 13.71 -17.52 17.03
N GLU A 358 14.33 -17.95 18.13
CA GLU A 358 13.67 -18.02 19.44
C GLU A 358 13.72 -16.68 20.17
N ILE A 359 12.77 -16.49 21.08
CA ILE A 359 12.73 -15.31 21.96
C ILE A 359 13.81 -15.49 23.03
N ALA A 360 14.72 -14.54 23.15
CA ALA A 360 15.77 -14.59 24.17
C ALA A 360 15.19 -14.49 25.59
N GLY A 361 15.78 -15.22 26.54
CA GLY A 361 15.37 -15.23 27.93
C GLY A 361 15.36 -13.84 28.56
N GLU A 362 16.28 -12.95 28.18
CA GLU A 362 16.29 -11.55 28.63
C GLU A 362 14.99 -10.80 28.31
N SER A 363 14.41 -11.04 27.13
CA SER A 363 13.13 -10.44 26.74
C SER A 363 12.00 -10.90 27.66
N VAL A 364 12.00 -12.16 28.07
CA VAL A 364 11.02 -12.72 29.01
C VAL A 364 11.16 -12.06 30.38
N TYR A 365 12.39 -11.98 30.92
CA TYR A 365 12.63 -11.31 32.21
C TYR A 365 12.25 -9.83 32.20
N LYS A 366 12.50 -9.15 31.08
CA LYS A 366 12.12 -7.76 30.86
C LYS A 366 10.59 -7.59 30.98
N GLN A 367 9.83 -8.48 30.35
CA GLN A 367 8.37 -8.47 30.41
C GLN A 367 7.83 -8.71 31.83
N TYR A 368 8.43 -9.60 32.60
CA TYR A 368 8.06 -9.77 34.02
C TYR A 368 8.27 -8.51 34.85
N THR A 369 9.36 -7.79 34.57
CA THR A 369 9.62 -6.52 35.27
C THR A 369 8.55 -5.49 34.91
N TYR A 370 8.17 -5.40 33.64
CA TYR A 370 7.10 -4.50 33.20
C TYR A 370 5.76 -4.85 33.84
N ALA A 371 5.39 -6.12 33.90
CA ALA A 371 4.18 -6.55 34.57
C ALA A 371 4.13 -6.15 36.05
N ARG A 372 5.24 -6.36 36.78
CA ARG A 372 5.34 -5.92 38.16
C ARG A 372 5.16 -4.41 38.34
N ASN A 373 5.77 -3.63 37.45
CA ASN A 373 5.65 -2.18 37.50
C ASN A 373 4.21 -1.73 37.21
N VAL A 374 3.51 -2.36 36.27
CA VAL A 374 2.09 -2.09 35.96
C VAL A 374 1.22 -2.41 37.17
N ILE A 375 1.41 -3.57 37.81
CA ILE A 375 0.67 -3.94 39.02
C ILE A 375 0.92 -2.90 40.12
N GLN A 376 2.17 -2.53 40.35
CA GLN A 376 2.53 -1.54 41.38
C GLN A 376 1.92 -0.17 41.09
N GLU A 377 1.91 0.28 39.84
CA GLU A 377 1.31 1.56 39.46
C GLU A 377 -0.21 1.54 39.62
N CYS A 378 -0.90 0.45 39.21
CA CYS A 378 -2.33 0.29 39.41
C CYS A 378 -2.72 0.25 40.91
N ILE A 379 -1.92 -0.42 41.73
CA ILE A 379 -2.12 -0.39 43.22
C ILE A 379 -1.90 1.04 43.75
N THR A 380 -0.87 1.72 43.26
CA THR A 380 -0.61 3.12 43.67
C THR A 380 -1.78 4.02 43.27
N LEU A 381 -2.34 3.82 42.05
CA LEU A 381 -3.51 4.55 41.56
C LEU A 381 -4.73 4.34 42.48
N SER A 382 -4.98 3.10 42.93
CA SER A 382 -6.10 2.80 43.84
C SER A 382 -6.05 3.56 45.19
N TYR A 383 -4.85 3.92 45.65
CA TYR A 383 -4.67 4.72 46.87
C TYR A 383 -4.65 6.23 46.63
N LYS A 384 -4.03 6.67 45.52
CA LYS A 384 -3.82 8.10 45.24
C LYS A 384 -4.99 8.75 44.51
N ALA A 385 -5.64 8.02 43.63
CA ALA A 385 -6.76 8.47 42.82
C ALA A 385 -7.84 7.38 42.69
N PRO A 386 -8.53 7.04 43.79
CA PRO A 386 -9.52 5.96 43.80
C PRO A 386 -10.67 6.19 42.82
N GLU A 387 -11.10 7.43 42.63
CA GLU A 387 -12.16 7.76 41.67
C GLU A 387 -11.77 7.42 40.25
N GLU A 388 -10.50 7.62 39.85
CA GLU A 388 -9.99 7.25 38.56
C GLU A 388 -9.84 5.73 38.41
N TYR A 389 -9.34 5.07 39.44
CA TYR A 389 -9.23 3.61 39.48
C TYR A 389 -10.59 2.94 39.30
N ASP A 390 -11.61 3.42 39.99
CA ASP A 390 -12.99 2.92 39.89
C ASP A 390 -13.61 3.26 38.53
N ARG A 391 -13.39 4.46 38.01
CA ARG A 391 -13.84 4.87 36.65
C ARG A 391 -13.27 3.96 35.56
N LEU A 392 -12.02 3.54 35.70
CA LEU A 392 -11.37 2.61 34.79
C LEU A 392 -11.82 1.16 35.02
N GLY A 393 -12.57 0.86 36.06
CA GLY A 393 -13.04 -0.48 36.42
C GLY A 393 -11.92 -1.44 36.80
N LEU A 394 -10.76 -0.93 37.23
CA LEU A 394 -9.57 -1.73 37.50
C LEU A 394 -9.76 -2.64 38.70
N ARG A 395 -9.15 -3.84 38.64
CA ARG A 395 -9.19 -4.81 39.72
C ARG A 395 -7.82 -5.47 39.91
N TYR A 396 -6.91 -4.75 40.55
CA TYR A 396 -5.56 -5.26 40.88
C TYR A 396 -5.42 -5.76 42.30
N ARG A 397 -6.39 -5.46 43.18
CA ARG A 397 -6.44 -5.94 44.53
C ARG A 397 -7.58 -6.92 44.68
N ASP A 398 -7.27 -8.13 45.13
CA ASP A 398 -8.26 -9.12 45.52
C ASP A 398 -8.49 -9.05 47.01
N GLU A 399 -9.64 -8.51 47.41
CA GLU A 399 -10.03 -8.36 48.84
C GLU A 399 -10.28 -9.70 49.52
N SER A 400 -10.55 -10.77 48.74
CA SER A 400 -10.89 -12.09 49.27
C SER A 400 -9.67 -12.93 49.61
N THR A 401 -8.59 -12.80 48.84
CA THR A 401 -7.41 -13.68 48.93
C THR A 401 -6.14 -12.92 49.36
N GLU A 402 -6.21 -11.60 49.55
CA GLU A 402 -5.07 -10.70 49.69
C GLU A 402 -4.03 -10.79 48.57
N GLY A 403 -4.41 -11.38 47.44
CA GLY A 403 -3.60 -11.51 46.26
C GLY A 403 -3.73 -10.32 45.34
N TYR A 404 -2.94 -10.35 44.26
CA TYR A 404 -2.99 -9.37 43.18
C TYR A 404 -3.37 -10.04 41.87
N CYS A 405 -4.21 -9.38 41.08
CA CYS A 405 -4.48 -9.85 39.72
C CYS A 405 -3.19 -9.82 38.89
N PRO A 406 -2.85 -10.89 38.16
CA PRO A 406 -1.70 -10.90 37.28
C PRO A 406 -1.91 -9.94 36.12
N THR A 407 -0.83 -9.34 35.63
CA THR A 407 -0.82 -8.63 34.35
C THR A 407 -0.38 -9.63 33.27
N PRO A 408 -1.28 -10.08 32.39
CA PRO A 408 -0.91 -11.00 31.32
C PRO A 408 0.08 -10.40 30.35
N ASN A 409 1.07 -11.20 29.94
CA ASN A 409 2.13 -10.82 29.03
C ASN A 409 2.06 -11.64 27.75
N PHE A 410 2.35 -11.01 26.62
CA PHE A 410 2.41 -11.72 25.34
C PHE A 410 3.50 -11.15 24.44
N PHE A 411 3.92 -11.97 23.47
CA PHE A 411 4.84 -11.56 22.42
C PHE A 411 4.14 -11.59 21.07
N ILE A 412 4.35 -10.54 20.27
CA ILE A 412 3.81 -10.44 18.92
C ILE A 412 4.94 -10.68 17.93
N ARG A 413 4.75 -11.65 17.04
CA ARG A 413 5.71 -11.96 15.97
C ARG A 413 5.04 -11.91 14.61
N GLY A 414 5.68 -11.22 13.66
CA GLY A 414 5.29 -11.33 12.26
C GLY A 414 5.75 -12.67 11.68
N LYS A 415 4.85 -13.40 11.03
CA LYS A 415 5.16 -14.63 10.33
C LYS A 415 4.32 -14.75 9.07
N PHE A 416 4.95 -15.19 7.98
CA PHE A 416 4.26 -15.57 6.77
C PHE A 416 3.88 -17.05 6.82
N PHE A 417 2.62 -17.36 6.56
CA PHE A 417 2.14 -18.74 6.45
C PHE A 417 1.96 -19.07 4.97
N ALA A 418 2.63 -20.12 4.51
CA ALA A 418 2.57 -20.61 3.14
C ALA A 418 1.65 -21.84 3.01
N ASP A 419 0.58 -21.91 3.80
CA ASP A 419 -0.33 -23.05 3.77
C ASP A 419 -1.25 -23.02 2.54
N GLU A 420 -1.77 -24.21 2.17
CA GLU A 420 -2.62 -24.43 1.00
C GLU A 420 -3.95 -23.68 1.06
N ASP A 421 -4.40 -23.29 2.26
CA ASP A 421 -5.49 -22.36 2.44
C ASP A 421 -4.93 -20.94 2.22
N ASP A 422 -5.43 -20.25 1.19
CA ASP A 422 -5.02 -18.92 0.78
C ASP A 422 -4.81 -17.99 2.00
N PRO A 423 -3.55 -17.68 2.37
CA PRO A 423 -3.26 -16.88 3.56
C PRO A 423 -3.79 -15.45 3.44
N PHE A 424 -4.26 -15.05 2.25
CA PHE A 424 -4.84 -13.76 1.95
C PHE A 424 -6.37 -13.82 1.81
N SER A 425 -6.97 -14.99 2.10
CA SER A 425 -8.42 -15.15 2.13
C SER A 425 -9.05 -14.26 3.19
N THR A 426 -10.07 -13.52 2.79
CA THR A 426 -10.89 -12.71 3.72
C THR A 426 -11.62 -13.57 4.76
N THR A 427 -11.71 -14.88 4.54
CA THR A 427 -12.32 -15.84 5.46
C THR A 427 -11.36 -16.28 6.58
N ASN A 428 -10.06 -15.90 6.51
CA ASN A 428 -9.07 -16.25 7.52
C ASN A 428 -8.30 -15.00 8.01
N PRO A 429 -9.00 -13.99 8.58
CA PRO A 429 -8.40 -12.72 8.98
C PRO A 429 -7.36 -12.86 10.10
N VAL A 430 -7.31 -14.00 10.79
CA VAL A 430 -6.43 -14.25 11.94
C VAL A 430 -5.09 -14.87 11.55
N SER A 431 -4.89 -15.27 10.29
CA SER A 431 -3.66 -15.94 9.84
C SER A 431 -2.41 -15.05 9.84
N TYR A 432 -2.55 -13.76 10.07
CA TYR A 432 -1.44 -12.80 9.98
C TYR A 432 -0.77 -12.48 11.32
N THR A 433 -1.41 -12.79 12.45
CA THR A 433 -0.86 -12.55 13.77
C THR A 433 -1.19 -13.72 14.68
N HIS A 434 -0.25 -14.68 14.84
CA HIS A 434 -0.35 -15.62 15.95
C HIS A 434 0.07 -14.90 17.22
N LEU A 435 -0.93 -14.50 18.00
CA LEU A 435 -0.77 -14.18 19.41
C LEU A 435 -0.54 -15.51 20.14
N ARG A 436 0.71 -15.90 20.38
CA ARG A 436 0.99 -16.89 21.42
C ARG A 436 1.12 -16.12 22.74
N ALA A 437 0.05 -16.11 23.49
CA ALA A 437 0.12 -15.81 24.89
C ALA A 437 0.87 -16.97 25.56
N HIS A 438 2.08 -16.71 26.05
CA HIS A 438 2.69 -17.60 27.02
C HIS A 438 2.14 -17.17 28.39
N GLU A 439 1.10 -17.84 28.84
CA GLU A 439 0.70 -17.83 30.24
C GLU A 439 1.86 -18.41 31.05
N THR A 440 2.43 -17.60 31.87
CA THR A 440 3.34 -18.05 32.95
C THR A 440 2.66 -17.84 34.28
#